data_a5ac3641d414a55ce4be443232780f81
#
_entry.id   a5ac3641d414a55ce4be443232780f81
#
_cell.length_a   1.000
_cell.length_b   1.000
_cell.length_c   1.000
_cell.angle_alpha   90.00
_cell.angle_beta   90.00
_cell.angle_gamma   90.00
#
_symmetry.space_group_name_H-M   'P 1'
#
loop_
_entity.id
_entity.type
_entity.pdbx_description
1 polymer ?
#
loop_
_entity_poly.entity_id
_entity_poly.type
_entity_poly.pdbx_seq_one_letter_code
_entity_poly.pdbx_strand_id
1 'polypeptide(L)'
;YDKNPIRYNKILNDKIDKLNDKITGIISKKDYSKIHYNETNFDSMNDASYGHDGLLTIFHLLFNKFPLLGKIIADRYDYLFIDEYQDTRTEVLEDLLTLPTKYGLTIGLFGDSMQSIYEKRVGNVNAYIDESVLIAVPKADNYRCSYEVIEVINQLRLDKILQDVALKKIDNGEYEKEIDRHGLVKVLYSVVDQKPNAFSLPEEKEKFQAIIDGLINEAKKVVENPKILVLTNKAIAEKNGFKKLYKVFDDRYSDVSDRMEKYLNSILVMDVGELCNLYLKKEYN
;
A
#
# COMPACT_ATOMS: atom_id res chain seq x y z
N TYR A 1 -5.29 12.82 29.37
CA TYR A 1 -4.76 14.18 29.23
C TYR A 1 -4.59 14.75 30.64
N ASP A 2 -3.34 14.88 31.08
CA ASP A 2 -3.03 15.52 32.36
C ASP A 2 -3.36 17.04 32.22
N LYS A 3 -4.24 17.55 33.07
CA LYS A 3 -4.68 18.93 33.03
C LYS A 3 -3.57 19.92 33.45
N ASN A 4 -2.38 19.44 33.85
CA ASN A 4 -1.24 20.26 34.23
C ASN A 4 -0.15 20.20 33.14
N PRO A 5 -0.02 21.23 32.28
CA PRO A 5 0.96 21.23 31.19
C PRO A 5 2.42 21.10 31.66
N ILE A 6 2.75 21.63 32.84
CA ILE A 6 4.10 21.59 33.38
C ILE A 6 4.49 20.15 33.76
N ARG A 7 3.57 19.43 34.40
CA ARG A 7 3.79 18.02 34.75
C ARG A 7 3.86 17.13 33.51
N TYR A 8 3.00 17.39 32.53
CA TYR A 8 3.01 16.67 31.26
C TYR A 8 4.33 16.85 30.51
N ASN A 9 4.81 18.10 30.40
CA ASN A 9 6.08 18.42 29.75
C ASN A 9 7.27 17.79 30.47
N LYS A 10 7.26 17.74 31.81
CA LYS A 10 8.30 17.07 32.58
C LYS A 10 8.34 15.56 32.27
N ILE A 11 7.18 14.89 32.27
CA ILE A 11 7.09 13.48 31.94
C ILE A 11 7.55 13.21 30.50
N LEU A 12 7.22 14.09 29.57
CA LEU A 12 7.64 13.99 28.18
C LEU A 12 9.17 14.15 28.05
N ASN A 13 9.76 15.13 28.69
CA ASN A 13 11.21 15.35 28.69
C ASN A 13 11.95 14.16 29.33
N ASP A 14 11.49 13.65 30.47
CA ASP A 14 12.07 12.46 31.11
C ASP A 14 12.03 11.23 30.18
N LYS A 15 10.99 11.10 29.35
CA LYS A 15 10.91 10.01 28.33
C LYS A 15 11.87 10.26 27.18
N ILE A 16 11.99 11.49 26.71
CA ILE A 16 12.94 11.88 25.65
C ILE A 16 14.36 11.59 26.09
N ASP A 17 14.74 12.00 27.31
CA ASP A 17 16.09 11.76 27.86
C ASP A 17 16.41 10.26 27.95
N LYS A 18 15.46 9.46 28.46
CA LYS A 18 15.62 7.98 28.50
C LYS A 18 15.77 7.36 27.12
N LEU A 19 15.06 7.88 26.11
CA LEU A 19 15.18 7.42 24.73
C LEU A 19 16.53 7.82 24.15
N ASN A 20 16.99 9.04 24.39
CA ASN A 20 18.30 9.52 23.95
C ASN A 20 19.44 8.72 24.56
N ASP A 21 19.37 8.40 25.86
CA ASP A 21 20.35 7.53 26.54
C ASP A 21 20.38 6.14 25.93
N LYS A 22 19.20 5.58 25.63
CA LYS A 22 19.08 4.28 24.96
C LYS A 22 19.68 4.31 23.56
N ILE A 23 19.38 5.35 22.75
CA ILE A 23 19.94 5.56 21.43
C ILE A 23 21.46 5.67 21.49
N THR A 24 21.98 6.49 22.40
CA THR A 24 23.42 6.66 22.60
C THR A 24 24.09 5.35 23.00
N GLY A 25 23.45 4.56 23.87
CA GLY A 25 23.93 3.24 24.27
C GLY A 25 23.98 2.22 23.11
N ILE A 26 23.02 2.30 22.18
CA ILE A 26 23.01 1.45 20.98
C ILE A 26 24.10 1.90 20.00
N ILE A 27 24.21 3.20 19.74
CA ILE A 27 25.22 3.77 18.83
C ILE A 27 26.64 3.50 19.33
N SER A 28 26.88 3.56 20.66
CA SER A 28 28.19 3.32 21.24
C SER A 28 28.68 1.88 21.09
N LYS A 29 27.79 0.91 20.93
CA LYS A 29 28.13 -0.50 20.67
C LYS A 29 28.71 -0.76 19.29
N LYS A 30 28.56 0.19 18.34
CA LYS A 30 29.17 0.26 16.99
C LYS A 30 29.18 -1.05 16.17
N ASP A 31 28.28 -1.97 16.39
CA ASP A 31 28.17 -3.16 15.58
C ASP A 31 27.21 -2.91 14.40
N TYR A 32 27.66 -2.11 13.45
CA TYR A 32 26.89 -1.82 12.22
C TYR A 32 26.89 -2.97 11.21
N SER A 33 27.64 -4.04 11.47
CA SER A 33 27.70 -5.20 10.59
C SER A 33 26.40 -6.00 10.54
N LYS A 34 25.50 -5.75 11.51
CA LYS A 34 24.22 -6.43 11.64
C LYS A 34 23.02 -5.62 11.13
N ILE A 35 23.27 -4.43 10.56
CA ILE A 35 22.17 -3.65 9.99
C ILE A 35 21.59 -4.43 8.81
N HIS A 36 20.30 -4.71 8.89
CA HIS A 36 19.61 -5.45 7.84
C HIS A 36 18.18 -4.93 7.60
N TYR A 37 17.67 -5.19 6.42
CA TYR A 37 16.28 -4.97 6.09
C TYR A 37 15.43 -6.10 6.67
N ASN A 38 14.36 -5.73 7.37
CA ASN A 38 13.31 -6.67 7.75
C ASN A 38 12.07 -6.41 6.86
N GLU A 39 11.37 -7.41 6.45
CA GLU A 39 10.23 -7.31 5.53
C GLU A 39 8.96 -6.76 6.23
N THR A 40 9.10 -6.06 7.36
CA THR A 40 8.00 -5.44 8.11
C THR A 40 7.94 -3.94 7.89
N ASN A 41 6.88 -3.29 8.38
CA ASN A 41 6.77 -1.82 8.37
C ASN A 41 7.46 -1.16 9.58
N PHE A 42 8.13 -1.91 10.44
CA PHE A 42 8.67 -1.41 11.69
C PHE A 42 10.19 -1.44 11.72
N ASP A 43 10.74 -0.31 12.17
CA ASP A 43 12.16 -0.22 12.49
C ASP A 43 12.43 -0.76 13.89
N SER A 44 13.52 -1.52 14.07
CA SER A 44 13.99 -1.99 15.36
C SER A 44 15.43 -1.58 15.59
N MET A 45 15.63 -0.56 16.40
CA MET A 45 16.98 -0.14 16.79
C MET A 45 17.70 -1.20 17.64
N ASN A 46 16.95 -2.02 18.38
CA ASN A 46 17.55 -3.08 19.21
C ASN A 46 18.15 -4.19 18.35
N ASP A 47 17.49 -4.51 17.23
CA ASP A 47 17.90 -5.58 16.33
C ASP A 47 18.71 -5.02 15.14
N ALA A 48 18.98 -3.71 15.13
CA ALA A 48 19.63 -3.01 14.03
C ALA A 48 18.94 -3.30 12.68
N SER A 49 17.61 -3.32 12.66
CA SER A 49 16.81 -3.61 11.47
C SER A 49 15.94 -2.44 11.05
N TYR A 50 15.80 -2.29 9.74
CA TYR A 50 14.93 -1.30 9.12
C TYR A 50 13.77 -1.99 8.42
N GLY A 51 12.57 -1.51 8.70
CA GLY A 51 11.38 -1.87 7.96
C GLY A 51 11.30 -1.13 6.63
N HIS A 52 10.20 -1.33 5.93
CA HIS A 52 9.99 -0.78 4.59
C HIS A 52 10.06 0.76 4.57
N ASP A 53 9.35 1.42 5.47
CA ASP A 53 9.34 2.89 5.55
C ASP A 53 10.68 3.45 6.06
N GLY A 54 11.37 2.74 6.95
CA GLY A 54 12.70 3.10 7.42
C GLY A 54 13.74 3.08 6.30
N LEU A 55 13.69 2.07 5.44
CA LEU A 55 14.57 1.97 4.28
C LEU A 55 14.40 3.15 3.32
N LEU A 56 13.15 3.54 3.02
CA LEU A 56 12.86 4.71 2.18
C LEU A 56 13.33 6.02 2.83
N THR A 57 13.20 6.13 4.16
CA THR A 57 13.72 7.29 4.92
C THR A 57 15.25 7.35 4.83
N ILE A 58 15.94 6.22 4.96
CA ILE A 58 17.39 6.16 4.82
C ILE A 58 17.82 6.53 3.39
N PHE A 59 17.11 6.03 2.38
CA PHE A 59 17.37 6.42 1.00
C PHE A 59 17.33 7.93 0.83
N HIS A 60 16.26 8.58 1.26
CA HIS A 60 16.10 10.04 1.20
C HIS A 60 17.24 10.78 1.91
N LEU A 61 17.57 10.37 3.14
CA LEU A 61 18.65 10.99 3.91
C LEU A 61 20.02 10.83 3.24
N LEU A 62 20.34 9.64 2.74
CA LEU A 62 21.61 9.36 2.06
C LEU A 62 21.69 10.07 0.72
N PHE A 63 20.60 10.11 -0.06
CA PHE A 63 20.55 10.76 -1.36
C PHE A 63 20.85 12.25 -1.24
N ASN A 64 20.26 12.92 -0.24
CA ASN A 64 20.48 14.34 0.02
C ASN A 64 21.86 14.62 0.63
N LYS A 65 22.38 13.73 1.48
CA LYS A 65 23.68 13.90 2.12
C LYS A 65 24.83 13.62 1.19
N PHE A 66 24.66 12.71 0.24
CA PHE A 66 25.72 12.24 -0.67
C PHE A 66 25.30 12.38 -2.13
N PRO A 67 25.46 13.57 -2.75
CA PRO A 67 25.09 13.80 -4.15
C PRO A 67 25.69 12.80 -5.15
N LEU A 68 26.79 12.15 -4.77
CA LEU A 68 27.43 11.10 -5.57
C LEU A 68 26.49 9.91 -5.84
N LEU A 69 25.54 9.63 -4.94
CA LEU A 69 24.57 8.55 -5.17
C LEU A 69 23.70 8.82 -6.40
N GLY A 70 23.18 10.05 -6.54
CA GLY A 70 22.43 10.44 -7.72
C GLY A 70 23.27 10.34 -9.00
N LYS A 71 24.54 10.76 -8.94
CA LYS A 71 25.47 10.62 -10.07
C LYS A 71 25.73 9.16 -10.45
N ILE A 72 25.93 8.28 -9.46
CA ILE A 72 26.14 6.84 -9.71
C ILE A 72 24.92 6.22 -10.42
N ILE A 73 23.70 6.61 -10.02
CA ILE A 73 22.47 6.13 -10.67
C ILE A 73 22.45 6.61 -12.13
N ALA A 74 22.69 7.90 -12.36
CA ALA A 74 22.66 8.48 -13.70
C ALA A 74 23.81 7.98 -14.62
N ASP A 75 24.98 7.70 -14.07
CA ASP A 75 26.10 7.12 -14.84
C ASP A 75 25.84 5.65 -15.23
N ARG A 76 24.95 4.97 -14.50
CA ARG A 76 24.64 3.55 -14.73
C ARG A 76 23.45 3.32 -15.64
N TYR A 77 22.48 4.24 -15.65
CA TYR A 77 21.21 4.10 -16.34
C TYR A 77 20.89 5.36 -17.16
N ASP A 78 20.47 5.18 -18.39
CA ASP A 78 19.98 6.26 -19.25
C ASP A 78 18.51 6.57 -18.95
N TYR A 79 17.76 5.56 -18.49
CA TYR A 79 16.33 5.64 -18.22
C TYR A 79 16.02 5.03 -16.86
N LEU A 80 15.15 5.69 -16.11
CA LEU A 80 14.56 5.18 -14.87
C LEU A 80 13.03 5.22 -14.98
N PHE A 81 12.41 4.06 -14.92
CA PHE A 81 10.96 3.93 -14.97
C PHE A 81 10.39 3.56 -13.61
N ILE A 82 9.38 4.30 -13.17
CA ILE A 82 8.68 4.09 -11.90
C ILE A 82 7.26 3.68 -12.24
N ASP A 83 6.93 2.43 -11.92
CA ASP A 83 5.57 1.89 -12.06
C ASP A 83 4.76 2.19 -10.80
N GLU A 84 3.43 2.31 -10.95
CA GLU A 84 2.50 2.67 -9.88
C GLU A 84 2.98 3.90 -9.08
N TYR A 85 3.39 4.95 -9.80
CA TYR A 85 4.00 6.14 -9.18
C TYR A 85 3.14 6.75 -8.07
N GLN A 86 1.82 6.63 -8.15
CA GLN A 86 0.90 7.18 -7.15
C GLN A 86 1.10 6.58 -5.75
N ASP A 87 1.68 5.36 -5.68
CA ASP A 87 1.98 4.67 -4.43
C ASP A 87 3.44 4.89 -3.98
N THR A 88 4.21 5.65 -4.74
CA THR A 88 5.59 6.01 -4.38
C THR A 88 5.59 7.03 -3.24
N ARG A 89 6.55 6.95 -2.34
CA ARG A 89 6.74 7.94 -1.28
C ARG A 89 7.18 9.28 -1.88
N THR A 90 6.55 10.37 -1.42
CA THR A 90 6.73 11.71 -1.99
C THR A 90 8.19 12.14 -2.00
N GLU A 91 8.88 12.02 -0.86
CA GLU A 91 10.28 12.44 -0.73
C GLU A 91 11.21 11.66 -1.66
N VAL A 92 10.93 10.38 -1.89
CA VAL A 92 11.72 9.53 -2.83
C VAL A 92 11.52 9.98 -4.26
N LEU A 93 10.29 10.28 -4.66
CA LEU A 93 10.02 10.78 -6.00
C LEU A 93 10.66 12.14 -6.23
N GLU A 94 10.55 13.06 -5.29
CA GLU A 94 11.19 14.39 -5.34
C GLU A 94 12.71 14.28 -5.54
N ASP A 95 13.37 13.41 -4.78
CA ASP A 95 14.80 13.15 -4.92
C ASP A 95 15.14 12.67 -6.34
N LEU A 96 14.41 11.69 -6.85
CA LEU A 96 14.63 11.12 -8.18
C LEU A 96 14.37 12.14 -9.29
N LEU A 97 13.33 12.98 -9.17
CA LEU A 97 13.02 14.03 -10.15
C LEU A 97 14.09 15.12 -10.24
N THR A 98 15.07 15.15 -9.35
CA THR A 98 16.25 16.02 -9.50
C THR A 98 17.26 15.50 -10.51
N LEU A 99 17.26 14.19 -10.82
CA LEU A 99 18.27 13.55 -11.65
C LEU A 99 18.27 14.00 -13.12
N PRO A 100 17.10 14.21 -13.78
CA PRO A 100 17.07 14.72 -15.15
C PRO A 100 17.83 16.05 -15.30
N THR A 101 17.54 17.01 -14.45
CA THR A 101 18.16 18.33 -14.51
C THR A 101 19.63 18.30 -14.14
N LYS A 102 20.02 17.51 -13.14
CA LYS A 102 21.41 17.47 -12.66
C LYS A 102 22.33 16.63 -13.52
N TYR A 103 21.84 15.54 -14.10
CA TYR A 103 22.68 14.52 -14.71
C TYR A 103 22.17 14.02 -16.07
N GLY A 104 21.05 14.54 -16.58
CA GLY A 104 20.51 14.16 -17.88
C GLY A 104 19.82 12.80 -17.93
N LEU A 105 19.55 12.16 -16.79
CA LEU A 105 18.79 10.91 -16.71
C LEU A 105 17.35 11.11 -17.15
N THR A 106 16.80 10.25 -17.99
CA THR A 106 15.39 10.30 -18.36
C THR A 106 14.54 9.52 -17.36
N ILE A 107 13.48 10.14 -16.82
CA ILE A 107 12.56 9.49 -15.90
C ILE A 107 11.18 9.34 -16.56
N GLY A 108 10.62 8.12 -16.49
CA GLY A 108 9.25 7.83 -16.88
C GLY A 108 8.42 7.37 -15.68
N LEU A 109 7.25 7.99 -15.49
CA LEU A 109 6.31 7.62 -14.44
C LEU A 109 5.10 6.93 -15.10
N PHE A 110 4.78 5.73 -14.63
CA PHE A 110 3.63 4.95 -15.07
C PHE A 110 2.69 4.75 -13.89
N GLY A 111 1.41 4.98 -14.09
CA GLY A 111 0.41 4.81 -13.03
C GLY A 111 -0.86 5.60 -13.28
N ASP A 112 -1.74 5.57 -12.30
CA ASP A 112 -3.04 6.24 -12.34
C ASP A 112 -3.31 6.93 -11.01
N SER A 113 -3.34 8.25 -10.98
CA SER A 113 -3.61 9.05 -9.78
C SER A 113 -4.95 8.72 -9.11
N MET A 114 -5.93 8.25 -9.89
CA MET A 114 -7.23 7.84 -9.37
C MET A 114 -7.21 6.49 -8.62
N GLN A 115 -6.10 5.73 -8.72
CA GLN A 115 -5.90 4.47 -7.99
C GLN A 115 -5.12 4.65 -6.69
N SER A 116 -4.74 5.88 -6.31
CA SER A 116 -4.07 6.16 -5.05
C SER A 116 -4.99 5.85 -3.86
N ILE A 117 -4.59 4.90 -3.01
CA ILE A 117 -5.32 4.47 -1.82
C ILE A 117 -4.52 4.64 -0.52
N TYR A 118 -3.25 5.01 -0.62
CA TYR A 118 -2.36 5.12 0.52
C TYR A 118 -2.11 6.58 0.91
N GLU A 119 -2.18 6.87 2.20
CA GLU A 119 -1.79 8.17 2.75
C GLU A 119 -0.25 8.36 2.66
N LYS A 120 0.20 9.62 2.59
CA LYS A 120 1.62 9.99 2.53
C LYS A 120 2.38 9.43 1.31
N ARG A 121 1.67 9.22 0.22
CA ARG A 121 2.23 8.89 -1.08
C ARG A 121 2.02 10.05 -2.04
N VAL A 122 2.66 10.00 -3.19
CA VAL A 122 2.59 11.06 -4.21
C VAL A 122 1.14 11.34 -4.62
N GLY A 123 0.34 10.31 -4.81
CA GLY A 123 -1.04 10.39 -5.27
C GLY A 123 -1.12 10.90 -6.71
N ASN A 124 -0.93 12.22 -6.94
CA ASN A 124 -0.91 12.80 -8.27
C ASN A 124 0.35 13.62 -8.52
N VAL A 125 0.66 13.85 -9.77
CA VAL A 125 1.86 14.57 -10.23
C VAL A 125 1.52 15.86 -10.98
N ASN A 126 0.30 16.38 -10.83
CA ASN A 126 -0.16 17.54 -11.58
C ASN A 126 0.71 18.77 -11.35
N ALA A 127 1.19 19.00 -10.14
CA ALA A 127 2.08 20.14 -9.85
C ALA A 127 3.37 20.08 -10.70
N TYR A 128 3.96 18.89 -10.87
CA TYR A 128 5.18 18.73 -11.68
C TYR A 128 4.90 18.88 -13.18
N ILE A 129 3.68 18.59 -13.63
CA ILE A 129 3.23 18.83 -15.01
C ILE A 129 3.01 20.33 -15.23
N ASP A 130 2.34 21.00 -14.31
CA ASP A 130 2.08 22.46 -14.37
C ASP A 130 3.38 23.27 -14.33
N GLU A 131 4.38 22.81 -13.58
CA GLU A 131 5.74 23.40 -13.52
C GLU A 131 6.64 22.97 -14.69
N SER A 132 6.12 22.18 -15.65
CA SER A 132 6.87 21.68 -16.81
C SER A 132 8.08 20.79 -16.46
N VAL A 133 8.09 20.18 -15.28
CA VAL A 133 9.07 19.16 -14.87
C VAL A 133 8.77 17.82 -15.54
N LEU A 134 7.49 17.52 -15.71
CA LEU A 134 6.97 16.31 -16.35
C LEU A 134 6.12 16.67 -17.57
N ILE A 135 6.15 15.80 -18.57
CA ILE A 135 5.28 15.87 -19.75
C ILE A 135 4.22 14.77 -19.62
N ALA A 136 2.95 15.15 -19.62
CA ALA A 136 1.84 14.20 -19.55
C ALA A 136 1.66 13.47 -20.88
N VAL A 137 1.60 12.13 -20.81
CA VAL A 137 1.28 11.26 -21.94
C VAL A 137 0.05 10.44 -21.56
N PRO A 138 -1.18 10.96 -21.74
CA PRO A 138 -2.37 10.27 -21.33
C PRO A 138 -2.59 8.98 -22.16
N LYS A 139 -2.93 7.89 -21.46
CA LYS A 139 -3.32 6.61 -22.05
C LYS A 139 -4.80 6.37 -21.73
N ALA A 140 -5.65 6.66 -22.70
CA ALA A 140 -7.10 6.61 -22.55
C ALA A 140 -7.70 5.27 -22.98
N ASP A 141 -6.95 4.42 -23.67
CA ASP A 141 -7.41 3.14 -24.17
C ASP A 141 -7.63 2.13 -23.04
N ASN A 142 -8.87 1.68 -22.89
CA ASN A 142 -9.23 0.66 -21.90
C ASN A 142 -9.41 -0.71 -22.57
N TYR A 143 -8.50 -1.63 -22.29
CA TYR A 143 -8.48 -3.00 -22.82
C TYR A 143 -9.26 -4.00 -21.97
N ARG A 144 -9.79 -3.59 -20.83
CA ARG A 144 -10.34 -4.51 -19.82
C ARG A 144 -11.84 -4.39 -19.62
N CYS A 145 -12.34 -3.17 -19.51
CA CYS A 145 -13.70 -2.91 -19.05
C CYS A 145 -14.71 -2.84 -20.19
N SER A 146 -15.98 -3.14 -19.91
CA SER A 146 -17.10 -2.89 -20.83
C SER A 146 -17.41 -1.40 -20.96
N TYR A 147 -18.17 -1.02 -21.97
CA TYR A 147 -18.59 0.36 -22.20
C TYR A 147 -19.26 0.98 -20.99
N GLU A 148 -20.18 0.27 -20.35
CA GLU A 148 -20.95 0.76 -19.22
C GLU A 148 -20.06 0.98 -17.99
N VAL A 149 -19.03 0.14 -17.79
CA VAL A 149 -18.05 0.33 -16.72
C VAL A 149 -17.17 1.55 -17.01
N ILE A 150 -16.72 1.72 -18.26
CA ILE A 150 -15.92 2.88 -18.68
C ILE A 150 -16.71 4.17 -18.51
N GLU A 151 -17.99 4.19 -18.88
CA GLU A 151 -18.87 5.35 -18.72
C GLU A 151 -18.96 5.77 -17.23
N VAL A 152 -19.17 4.81 -16.33
CA VAL A 152 -19.21 5.09 -14.89
C VAL A 152 -17.85 5.56 -14.38
N ILE A 153 -16.74 4.94 -14.80
CA ILE A 153 -15.39 5.38 -14.44
C ILE A 153 -15.16 6.82 -14.88
N ASN A 154 -15.52 7.18 -16.11
CA ASN A 154 -15.35 8.52 -16.64
C ASN A 154 -16.14 9.58 -15.85
N GLN A 155 -17.31 9.23 -15.32
CA GLN A 155 -18.07 10.11 -14.45
C GLN A 155 -17.43 10.31 -13.06
N LEU A 156 -16.68 9.32 -12.59
CA LEU A 156 -16.01 9.37 -11.28
C LEU A 156 -14.61 10.01 -11.34
N ARG A 157 -13.98 10.06 -12.52
CA ARG A 157 -12.63 10.62 -12.67
C ARG A 157 -12.61 12.14 -12.48
N LEU A 158 -11.65 12.60 -11.69
CA LEU A 158 -11.44 14.03 -11.40
C LEU A 158 -10.32 14.64 -12.25
N ASP A 159 -9.51 13.82 -12.89
CA ASP A 159 -8.34 14.23 -13.69
C ASP A 159 -8.68 14.58 -15.15
N LYS A 160 -9.97 14.52 -15.51
CA LYS A 160 -10.49 14.82 -16.85
C LYS A 160 -9.99 13.91 -17.98
N ILE A 161 -9.33 12.81 -17.67
CA ILE A 161 -8.99 11.79 -18.66
C ILE A 161 -10.26 10.99 -18.96
N LEU A 162 -10.71 11.03 -20.20
CA LEU A 162 -11.84 10.24 -20.67
C LEU A 162 -11.31 8.96 -21.31
N GLN A 163 -11.60 7.83 -20.69
CA GLN A 163 -11.26 6.52 -21.24
C GLN A 163 -12.26 6.11 -22.33
N ASP A 164 -11.79 5.36 -23.31
CA ASP A 164 -12.61 4.71 -24.33
C ASP A 164 -12.16 3.24 -24.48
N VAL A 165 -13.02 2.42 -25.05
CA VAL A 165 -12.68 1.03 -25.36
C VAL A 165 -11.55 1.03 -26.38
N ALA A 166 -10.49 0.29 -26.06
CA ALA A 166 -9.34 0.15 -26.92
C ALA A 166 -9.71 -0.48 -28.27
N LEU A 167 -9.06 0.00 -29.33
CA LEU A 167 -9.22 -0.58 -30.66
C LEU A 167 -8.49 -1.92 -30.73
N LYS A 168 -9.14 -2.93 -31.30
CA LYS A 168 -8.53 -4.23 -31.58
C LYS A 168 -8.04 -4.27 -33.03
N LYS A 169 -6.85 -4.78 -33.23
CA LYS A 169 -6.32 -5.02 -34.56
C LYS A 169 -7.02 -6.22 -35.18
N ILE A 170 -7.62 -6.05 -36.35
CA ILE A 170 -8.27 -7.10 -37.11
C ILE A 170 -7.33 -7.71 -38.17
N ASP A 171 -7.71 -8.84 -38.75
CA ASP A 171 -6.86 -9.65 -39.64
C ASP A 171 -6.36 -8.90 -40.90
N ASN A 172 -7.07 -7.90 -41.37
CA ASN A 172 -6.66 -7.06 -42.50
C ASN A 172 -5.63 -5.97 -42.11
N GLY A 173 -5.25 -5.87 -40.81
CA GLY A 173 -4.33 -4.88 -40.31
C GLY A 173 -4.94 -3.55 -39.88
N GLU A 174 -6.24 -3.38 -40.06
CA GLU A 174 -7.01 -2.21 -39.58
C GLU A 174 -7.34 -2.35 -38.10
N TYR A 175 -7.79 -1.25 -37.50
CA TYR A 175 -8.19 -1.22 -36.10
C TYR A 175 -9.69 -0.96 -36.01
N GLU A 176 -10.39 -1.80 -35.24
CA GLU A 176 -11.82 -1.72 -35.02
C GLU A 176 -12.16 -1.66 -33.54
N LYS A 177 -13.22 -0.93 -33.15
CA LYS A 177 -13.75 -0.99 -31.79
C LYS A 177 -14.40 -2.35 -31.55
N GLU A 178 -14.15 -2.93 -30.40
CA GLU A 178 -14.73 -4.20 -29.96
C GLU A 178 -16.21 -3.96 -29.59
N ILE A 179 -17.10 -4.07 -30.59
CA ILE A 179 -18.52 -3.70 -30.50
C ILE A 179 -19.27 -4.51 -29.45
N ASP A 180 -18.89 -5.78 -29.22
CA ASP A 180 -19.58 -6.69 -28.30
C ASP A 180 -19.14 -6.57 -26.83
N ARG A 181 -18.40 -5.52 -26.48
CA ARG A 181 -17.84 -5.33 -25.13
C ARG A 181 -18.83 -4.64 -24.19
N HIS A 182 -20.05 -5.15 -24.17
CA HIS A 182 -21.10 -4.69 -23.29
C HIS A 182 -21.11 -5.44 -21.96
N GLY A 183 -21.56 -4.76 -20.90
CA GLY A 183 -21.70 -5.28 -19.58
C GLY A 183 -22.85 -4.64 -18.82
N LEU A 184 -22.85 -4.80 -17.51
CA LEU A 184 -23.87 -4.21 -16.63
C LEU A 184 -23.19 -3.60 -15.41
N VAL A 185 -23.51 -2.35 -15.13
CA VAL A 185 -23.20 -1.71 -13.84
C VAL A 185 -24.49 -1.56 -13.06
N LYS A 186 -24.52 -2.09 -11.85
CA LYS A 186 -25.67 -1.99 -10.94
C LYS A 186 -25.20 -1.45 -9.60
N VAL A 187 -25.82 -0.38 -9.15
CA VAL A 187 -25.57 0.21 -7.82
C VAL A 187 -26.65 -0.27 -6.87
N LEU A 188 -26.23 -0.95 -5.81
CA LEU A 188 -27.11 -1.35 -4.71
C LEU A 188 -26.77 -0.49 -3.49
N TYR A 189 -27.77 0.14 -2.90
CA TYR A 189 -27.57 1.01 -1.75
C TYR A 189 -28.67 0.83 -0.69
N SER A 190 -28.33 1.20 0.52
CA SER A 190 -29.29 1.31 1.62
C SER A 190 -29.03 2.60 2.39
N VAL A 191 -30.11 3.23 2.82
CA VAL A 191 -30.03 4.44 3.64
C VAL A 191 -29.97 4.03 5.10
N VAL A 192 -29.00 4.58 5.82
CA VAL A 192 -28.84 4.39 7.27
C VAL A 192 -28.67 5.76 7.93
N ASP A 193 -29.26 5.96 9.08
CA ASP A 193 -29.20 7.25 9.78
C ASP A 193 -27.77 7.55 10.27
N GLN A 194 -27.10 6.51 10.77
CA GLN A 194 -25.71 6.65 11.24
C GLN A 194 -24.90 5.37 11.02
N LYS A 195 -23.69 5.52 10.48
CA LYS A 195 -22.75 4.41 10.38
C LYS A 195 -22.14 4.12 11.76
N PRO A 196 -22.17 2.85 12.23
CA PRO A 196 -21.55 2.47 13.51
C PRO A 196 -20.05 2.77 13.52
N ASN A 197 -19.54 3.22 14.65
CA ASN A 197 -18.13 3.46 14.91
C ASN A 197 -17.57 2.47 15.95
N ALA A 198 -16.31 2.69 16.40
CA ALA A 198 -15.67 1.82 17.39
C ALA A 198 -16.44 1.73 18.72
N PHE A 199 -17.14 2.81 19.11
CA PHE A 199 -17.86 2.94 20.38
C PHE A 199 -19.34 2.59 20.29
N SER A 200 -19.88 2.31 19.10
CA SER A 200 -21.27 1.91 18.90
C SER A 200 -21.59 0.58 19.58
N LEU A 201 -22.83 0.43 20.01
CA LEU A 201 -23.32 -0.79 20.68
C LEU A 201 -23.21 -2.01 19.75
N PRO A 202 -23.00 -3.21 20.29
CA PRO A 202 -22.94 -4.44 19.49
C PRO A 202 -24.16 -4.64 18.58
N GLU A 203 -25.35 -4.37 19.11
CA GLU A 203 -26.63 -4.49 18.37
C GLU A 203 -26.71 -3.56 17.16
N GLU A 204 -26.16 -2.34 17.25
CA GLU A 204 -26.11 -1.39 16.14
C GLU A 204 -25.16 -1.88 15.05
N LYS A 205 -24.02 -2.45 15.46
CA LYS A 205 -23.04 -3.05 14.54
C LYS A 205 -23.61 -4.26 13.82
N GLU A 206 -24.36 -5.11 14.54
CA GLU A 206 -25.01 -6.29 13.95
C GLU A 206 -26.11 -5.90 12.96
N LYS A 207 -26.96 -4.92 13.30
CA LYS A 207 -27.97 -4.39 12.37
C LYS A 207 -27.34 -3.83 11.10
N PHE A 208 -26.28 -3.05 11.24
CA PHE A 208 -25.55 -2.49 10.09
C PHE A 208 -24.93 -3.60 9.24
N GLN A 209 -24.34 -4.61 9.87
CA GLN A 209 -23.77 -5.75 9.16
C GLN A 209 -24.84 -6.55 8.42
N ALA A 210 -25.99 -6.75 9.00
CA ALA A 210 -27.12 -7.43 8.34
C ALA A 210 -27.58 -6.68 7.06
N ILE A 211 -27.56 -5.35 7.07
CA ILE A 211 -27.87 -4.55 5.88
C ILE A 211 -26.82 -4.80 4.79
N ILE A 212 -25.54 -4.76 5.14
CA ILE A 212 -24.44 -5.01 4.20
C ILE A 212 -24.52 -6.42 3.61
N ASP A 213 -24.78 -7.42 4.46
CA ASP A 213 -24.91 -8.82 4.02
C ASP A 213 -26.12 -9.00 3.10
N GLY A 214 -27.23 -8.27 3.36
CA GLY A 214 -28.39 -8.19 2.48
C GLY A 214 -28.03 -7.67 1.10
N LEU A 215 -27.32 -6.55 1.01
CA LEU A 215 -26.86 -5.98 -0.29
C LEU A 215 -25.92 -6.93 -1.03
N ILE A 216 -24.99 -7.60 -0.32
CA ILE A 216 -24.09 -8.59 -0.91
C ILE A 216 -24.90 -9.77 -1.46
N ASN A 217 -25.90 -10.24 -0.74
CA ASN A 217 -26.73 -11.34 -1.19
C ASN A 217 -27.57 -10.97 -2.43
N GLU A 218 -28.06 -9.73 -2.50
CA GLU A 218 -28.72 -9.23 -3.72
C GLU A 218 -27.73 -9.15 -4.90
N ALA A 219 -26.50 -8.69 -4.67
CA ALA A 219 -25.47 -8.68 -5.71
C ALA A 219 -25.14 -10.09 -6.21
N LYS A 220 -25.06 -11.07 -5.33
CA LYS A 220 -24.82 -12.48 -5.70
C LYS A 220 -25.92 -13.12 -6.56
N LYS A 221 -27.14 -12.58 -6.52
CA LYS A 221 -28.22 -13.06 -7.41
C LYS A 221 -28.02 -12.61 -8.86
N VAL A 222 -27.25 -11.56 -9.10
CA VAL A 222 -27.02 -11.00 -10.43
C VAL A 222 -25.87 -11.72 -11.15
N VAL A 223 -24.88 -12.19 -10.40
CA VAL A 223 -23.67 -12.82 -10.96
C VAL A 223 -23.36 -14.09 -10.17
N GLU A 224 -23.23 -15.20 -10.86
CA GLU A 224 -22.77 -16.45 -10.29
C GLU A 224 -21.26 -16.35 -9.95
N ASN A 225 -20.89 -16.63 -8.70
CA ASN A 225 -19.51 -16.57 -8.20
C ASN A 225 -18.82 -15.18 -8.34
N PRO A 226 -19.40 -14.10 -7.80
CA PRO A 226 -18.81 -12.78 -7.90
C PRO A 226 -17.49 -12.68 -7.14
N LYS A 227 -16.51 -11.98 -7.70
CA LYS A 227 -15.34 -11.54 -6.96
C LYS A 227 -15.71 -10.36 -6.07
N ILE A 228 -15.44 -10.46 -4.78
CA ILE A 228 -15.78 -9.41 -3.80
C ILE A 228 -14.51 -8.69 -3.41
N LEU A 229 -14.44 -7.38 -3.73
CA LEU A 229 -13.36 -6.51 -3.30
C LEU A 229 -13.76 -5.83 -1.98
N VAL A 230 -12.86 -5.82 -1.02
CA VAL A 230 -13.00 -5.11 0.26
C VAL A 230 -11.73 -4.33 0.57
N LEU A 231 -11.87 -3.18 1.24
CA LEU A 231 -10.77 -2.25 1.45
C LEU A 231 -9.79 -2.65 2.56
N THR A 232 -10.16 -3.56 3.47
CA THR A 232 -9.34 -3.86 4.63
C THR A 232 -9.10 -5.35 4.81
N ASN A 233 -7.88 -5.72 5.19
CA ASN A 233 -7.52 -7.10 5.54
C ASN A 233 -8.41 -7.66 6.67
N LYS A 234 -8.81 -6.82 7.62
CA LYS A 234 -9.74 -7.20 8.69
C LYS A 234 -11.09 -7.66 8.13
N ALA A 235 -11.65 -6.97 7.15
CA ALA A 235 -12.89 -7.37 6.51
C ALA A 235 -12.73 -8.66 5.68
N ILE A 236 -11.56 -8.86 5.06
CA ILE A 236 -11.21 -10.12 4.39
C ILE A 236 -11.19 -11.26 5.39
N ALA A 237 -10.48 -11.10 6.52
CA ALA A 237 -10.35 -12.10 7.56
C ALA A 237 -11.71 -12.48 8.18
N GLU A 238 -12.58 -11.50 8.38
CA GLU A 238 -13.93 -11.71 8.90
C GLU A 238 -14.79 -12.53 7.94
N LYS A 239 -14.79 -12.19 6.65
CA LYS A 239 -15.55 -12.91 5.62
C LYS A 239 -15.06 -14.33 5.36
N ASN A 240 -13.76 -14.57 5.49
CA ASN A 240 -13.17 -15.89 5.28
C ASN A 240 -13.05 -16.73 6.57
N GLY A 241 -13.62 -16.27 7.70
CA GLY A 241 -13.72 -17.03 8.93
C GLY A 241 -12.46 -17.08 9.81
N PHE A 242 -11.39 -16.35 9.44
CA PHE A 242 -10.15 -16.32 10.24
C PHE A 242 -9.94 -15.02 11.02
N LYS A 243 -11.02 -14.30 11.35
CA LYS A 243 -10.99 -13.04 12.13
C LYS A 243 -10.20 -13.16 13.43
N LYS A 244 -10.30 -14.31 14.14
CA LYS A 244 -9.58 -14.51 15.40
C LYS A 244 -8.07 -14.60 15.17
N LEU A 245 -7.65 -15.31 14.14
CA LEU A 245 -6.26 -15.42 13.74
C LEU A 245 -5.72 -14.05 13.31
N TYR A 246 -6.44 -13.34 12.44
CA TYR A 246 -6.07 -12.00 12.02
C TYR A 246 -5.85 -11.05 13.20
N LYS A 247 -6.72 -11.11 14.24
CA LYS A 247 -6.59 -10.25 15.43
C LYS A 247 -5.28 -10.47 16.18
N VAL A 248 -4.73 -11.68 16.17
CA VAL A 248 -3.44 -11.98 16.82
C VAL A 248 -2.30 -11.26 16.11
N PHE A 249 -2.38 -11.11 14.77
CA PHE A 249 -1.36 -10.44 13.97
C PHE A 249 -1.58 -8.92 13.83
N ASP A 250 -2.83 -8.46 14.01
CA ASP A 250 -3.20 -7.04 13.91
C ASP A 250 -2.81 -6.25 15.18
N ASP A 251 -2.44 -6.94 16.26
CA ASP A 251 -1.97 -6.31 17.49
C ASP A 251 -0.50 -5.86 17.32
N ARG A 252 -0.35 -4.64 16.83
CA ARG A 252 0.94 -4.01 16.48
C ARG A 252 1.92 -3.83 17.62
N TYR A 253 1.50 -4.15 18.84
CA TYR A 253 2.29 -3.97 20.06
C TYR A 253 2.72 -5.31 20.69
N SER A 254 2.39 -6.45 20.07
CA SER A 254 2.74 -7.74 20.63
C SER A 254 4.01 -8.30 19.95
N ASP A 255 5.06 -8.55 20.74
CA ASP A 255 6.24 -9.32 20.33
C ASP A 255 5.88 -10.72 19.80
N VAL A 256 4.65 -11.15 20.02
CA VAL A 256 4.10 -12.43 19.57
C VAL A 256 3.79 -12.39 18.07
N SER A 257 3.32 -11.26 17.53
CA SER A 257 2.98 -11.17 16.10
C SER A 257 4.22 -11.36 15.23
N ASP A 258 5.33 -10.72 15.56
CA ASP A 258 6.58 -10.81 14.79
C ASP A 258 7.17 -12.22 14.83
N ARG A 259 7.08 -12.89 15.98
CA ARG A 259 7.52 -14.29 16.12
C ARG A 259 6.66 -15.24 15.33
N MET A 260 5.32 -15.09 15.40
CA MET A 260 4.39 -15.93 14.66
C MET A 260 4.50 -15.70 13.15
N GLU A 261 4.72 -14.48 12.70
CA GLU A 261 4.93 -14.18 11.29
C GLU A 261 6.21 -14.86 10.76
N LYS A 262 7.32 -14.79 11.50
CA LYS A 262 8.54 -15.52 11.18
C LYS A 262 8.31 -17.04 11.11
N TYR A 263 7.55 -17.59 12.07
CA TYR A 263 7.20 -19.01 12.04
C TYR A 263 6.32 -19.39 10.85
N LEU A 264 5.30 -18.60 10.54
CA LEU A 264 4.43 -18.86 9.39
C LEU A 264 5.19 -18.75 8.07
N ASN A 265 6.05 -17.76 7.93
CA ASN A 265 6.89 -17.64 6.75
C ASN A 265 7.87 -18.83 6.62
N SER A 266 8.42 -19.33 7.72
CA SER A 266 9.24 -20.53 7.67
C SER A 266 8.44 -21.77 7.26
N ILE A 267 7.19 -21.89 7.70
CA ILE A 267 6.30 -22.98 7.30
C ILE A 267 5.89 -22.89 5.82
N LEU A 268 5.65 -21.68 5.32
CA LEU A 268 5.28 -21.45 3.91
C LEU A 268 6.41 -21.81 2.93
N VAL A 269 7.65 -21.79 3.38
CA VAL A 269 8.83 -22.19 2.57
C VAL A 269 9.13 -23.67 2.68
N MET A 270 8.56 -24.38 3.67
CA MET A 270 8.75 -25.83 3.85
C MET A 270 7.97 -26.62 2.80
N ASP A 271 8.57 -27.68 2.29
CA ASP A 271 7.82 -28.63 1.48
C ASP A 271 6.87 -29.49 2.34
N VAL A 272 5.91 -30.14 1.70
CA VAL A 272 4.89 -30.96 2.39
C VAL A 272 5.54 -32.12 3.16
N GLY A 273 6.66 -32.66 2.68
CA GLY A 273 7.39 -33.73 3.33
C GLY A 273 8.06 -33.28 4.62
N GLU A 274 8.65 -32.08 4.64
CA GLU A 274 9.22 -31.47 5.83
C GLU A 274 8.15 -31.19 6.88
N LEU A 275 7.01 -30.64 6.50
CA LEU A 275 5.86 -30.40 7.37
C LEU A 275 5.33 -31.70 7.99
N CYS A 276 5.18 -32.77 7.20
CA CYS A 276 4.77 -34.09 7.68
C CYS A 276 5.80 -34.67 8.67
N ASN A 277 7.09 -34.50 8.41
CA ASN A 277 8.14 -34.98 9.30
C ASN A 277 8.13 -34.25 10.65
N LEU A 278 7.96 -32.93 10.66
CA LEU A 278 7.81 -32.14 11.88
C LEU A 278 6.57 -32.56 12.68
N TYR A 279 5.45 -32.78 11.99
CA TYR A 279 4.22 -33.25 12.63
C TYR A 279 4.39 -34.65 13.26
N LEU A 280 5.03 -35.58 12.58
CA LEU A 280 5.26 -36.94 13.08
C LEU A 280 6.26 -36.98 14.25
N LYS A 281 7.27 -36.12 14.25
CA LYS A 281 8.25 -36.02 15.34
C LYS A 281 7.74 -35.25 16.54
N LYS A 282 6.59 -34.60 16.47
CA LYS A 282 6.02 -33.70 17.48
C LYS A 282 7.01 -32.61 17.94
N GLU A 283 7.87 -32.21 17.05
CA GLU A 283 8.84 -31.12 17.26
C GLU A 283 8.17 -29.79 16.89
N TYR A 284 7.19 -29.36 17.71
CA TYR A 284 6.53 -28.05 17.59
C TYR A 284 7.20 -27.10 18.58
N ASN A 285 8.27 -26.49 18.24
CA ASN A 285 8.86 -25.41 19.01
C ASN A 285 8.79 -24.10 18.26
#